data_64e24e833acefcd925c72b9913fb6c92
#
_entry.id   64e24e833acefcd925c72b9913fb6c92
#
_cell.length_a   1.000
_cell.length_b   1.000
_cell.length_c   1.000
_cell.angle_alpha   90.00
_cell.angle_beta   90.00
_cell.angle_gamma   90.00
#
_symmetry.space_group_name_H-M   'P 1'
#
loop_
_entity.id
_entity.type
_entity.pdbx_description
1 polymer ?
#
loop_
_entity_poly.entity_id
_entity_poly.type
_entity_poly.pdbx_seq_one_letter_code
_entity_poly.pdbx_strand_id
1 'polypeptide(L)'
;NGHVVSALISKFHKAKQDRLARLTLWGSGNVRREFLYCDDVADAVISLAYLDWDTDALGDEFFKEPVNIGAGFDYSIAELAGTIASVVGYEGEIDWDTSMPDGSLQKLLDGSKMTKMGWQPHTSLADGLAKTYDWYCERLASK
;
A
#
# COMPACT_ATOMS: atom_id res chain seq x y z
N ASN A 1 -17.07 4.53 2.70
CA ASN A 1 -16.01 4.03 3.59
C ASN A 1 -15.22 2.95 2.85
N GLY A 2 -14.23 3.37 2.08
CA GLY A 2 -13.29 2.47 1.38
C GLY A 2 -11.94 2.42 2.10
N HIS A 3 -11.10 1.46 1.73
CA HIS A 3 -9.70 1.44 2.15
C HIS A 3 -8.98 2.69 1.63
N VAL A 4 -7.95 3.15 2.36
CA VAL A 4 -7.29 4.45 2.11
C VAL A 4 -6.80 4.61 0.66
N VAL A 5 -6.16 3.59 0.08
CA VAL A 5 -5.63 3.64 -1.31
C VAL A 5 -6.75 3.86 -2.32
N SER A 6 -7.81 3.04 -2.29
CA SER A 6 -8.92 3.15 -3.24
C SER A 6 -9.70 4.46 -3.07
N ALA A 7 -9.86 4.93 -1.82
CA ALA A 7 -10.52 6.19 -1.54
C ALA A 7 -9.71 7.38 -2.08
N LEU A 8 -8.38 7.38 -1.89
CA LEU A 8 -7.51 8.43 -2.40
C LEU A 8 -7.44 8.42 -3.93
N ILE A 9 -7.27 7.26 -4.58
CA ILE A 9 -7.30 7.15 -6.04
C ILE A 9 -8.57 7.77 -6.60
N SER A 10 -9.74 7.40 -6.07
CA SER A 10 -11.02 7.94 -6.51
C SER A 10 -11.13 9.46 -6.32
N LYS A 11 -10.67 9.97 -5.16
CA LYS A 11 -10.68 11.42 -4.87
C LYS A 11 -9.77 12.20 -5.81
N PHE A 12 -8.52 11.75 -6.02
CA PHE A 12 -7.58 12.41 -6.91
C PHE A 12 -8.02 12.34 -8.37
N HIS A 13 -8.55 11.18 -8.81
CA HIS A 13 -9.09 11.04 -10.16
C HIS A 13 -10.20 12.05 -10.42
N LYS A 14 -11.17 12.15 -9.50
CA LYS A 14 -12.25 13.13 -9.59
C LYS A 14 -11.74 14.57 -9.54
N ALA A 15 -10.82 14.89 -8.62
CA ALA A 15 -10.24 16.21 -8.51
C ALA A 15 -9.54 16.65 -9.81
N LYS A 16 -8.84 15.72 -10.47
CA LYS A 16 -8.23 15.95 -11.79
C LYS A 16 -9.28 16.20 -12.86
N GLN A 17 -10.34 15.37 -12.93
CA GLN A 17 -11.42 15.55 -13.90
C GLN A 17 -12.13 16.89 -13.73
N ASP A 18 -12.42 17.26 -12.48
CA ASP A 18 -13.07 18.52 -12.12
C ASP A 18 -12.12 19.74 -12.17
N ARG A 19 -10.83 19.52 -12.47
CA ARG A 19 -9.77 20.57 -12.51
C ARG A 19 -9.71 21.38 -11.22
N LEU A 20 -9.87 20.72 -10.08
CA LEU A 20 -9.82 21.38 -8.78
C LEU A 20 -8.42 21.92 -8.51
N ALA A 21 -8.30 23.20 -8.19
CA ALA A 21 -7.02 23.80 -7.78
C ALA A 21 -6.53 23.28 -6.42
N ARG A 22 -7.43 22.72 -5.60
CA ARG A 22 -7.14 22.28 -4.24
C ARG A 22 -8.00 21.07 -3.86
N LEU A 23 -7.39 20.08 -3.19
CA LEU A 23 -8.05 18.89 -2.66
C LEU A 23 -7.76 18.77 -1.17
N THR A 24 -8.81 18.78 -0.34
CA THR A 24 -8.68 18.61 1.11
C THR A 24 -8.81 17.14 1.49
N LEU A 25 -7.82 16.61 2.20
CA LEU A 25 -7.77 15.28 2.79
C LEU A 25 -7.93 15.37 4.31
N TRP A 26 -8.45 14.31 4.92
CA TRP A 26 -8.69 14.26 6.36
C TRP A 26 -7.45 13.86 7.15
N GLY A 27 -7.32 14.40 8.36
CA GLY A 27 -6.24 14.11 9.31
C GLY A 27 -5.00 14.95 9.06
N SER A 28 -3.91 14.61 9.71
CA SER A 28 -2.63 15.32 9.57
C SER A 28 -1.78 14.82 8.40
N GLY A 29 -2.09 13.66 7.83
CA GLY A 29 -1.24 12.97 6.86
C GLY A 29 -0.02 12.26 7.47
N ASN A 30 0.23 12.39 8.77
CA ASN A 30 1.45 11.87 9.43
C ASN A 30 1.35 10.40 9.85
N VAL A 31 0.15 9.83 9.94
CA VAL A 31 -0.01 8.41 10.29
C VAL A 31 0.63 7.52 9.23
N ARG A 32 1.31 6.46 9.68
CA ARG A 32 2.10 5.59 8.82
C ARG A 32 1.43 4.24 8.63
N ARG A 33 1.47 3.73 7.40
CA ARG A 33 0.89 2.45 7.02
C ARG A 33 1.80 1.72 6.06
N GLU A 34 1.78 0.41 6.19
CA GLU A 34 2.42 -0.51 5.26
C GLU A 34 1.49 -0.76 4.08
N PHE A 35 2.07 -0.77 2.88
CA PHE A 35 1.38 -1.09 1.64
C PHE A 35 2.16 -2.15 0.89
N LEU A 36 1.47 -3.19 0.48
CA LEU A 36 2.04 -4.29 -0.30
C LEU A 36 1.16 -4.53 -1.53
N TYR A 37 1.78 -4.67 -2.69
CA TYR A 37 1.06 -4.91 -3.94
C TYR A 37 0.51 -6.34 -3.95
N CYS A 38 -0.70 -6.54 -4.50
CA CYS A 38 -1.40 -7.82 -4.41
C CYS A 38 -0.68 -8.97 -5.12
N ASP A 39 0.04 -8.71 -6.21
CA ASP A 39 0.81 -9.75 -6.90
C ASP A 39 2.02 -10.19 -6.08
N ASP A 40 2.65 -9.27 -5.33
CA ASP A 40 3.73 -9.63 -4.39
C ASP A 40 3.18 -10.50 -3.23
N VAL A 41 1.95 -10.24 -2.77
CA VAL A 41 1.29 -11.13 -1.79
C VAL A 41 1.05 -12.51 -2.37
N ALA A 42 0.57 -12.58 -3.62
CA ALA A 42 0.35 -13.85 -4.30
C ALA A 42 1.67 -14.62 -4.48
N ASP A 43 2.74 -13.93 -4.88
CA ASP A 43 4.08 -14.51 -5.01
C ASP A 43 4.59 -15.03 -3.67
N ALA A 44 4.43 -14.27 -2.58
CA ALA A 44 4.80 -14.72 -1.23
C ALA A 44 4.06 -16.00 -0.83
N VAL A 45 2.75 -16.07 -1.09
CA VAL A 45 1.94 -17.26 -0.78
C VAL A 45 2.38 -18.48 -1.60
N ILE A 46 2.67 -18.28 -2.90
CA ILE A 46 3.19 -19.32 -3.78
C ILE A 46 4.56 -19.78 -3.28
N SER A 47 5.44 -18.85 -2.95
CA SER A 47 6.77 -19.17 -2.40
C SER A 47 6.64 -20.00 -1.12
N LEU A 48 5.74 -19.61 -0.20
CA LEU A 48 5.47 -20.38 1.03
C LEU A 48 4.93 -21.80 0.75
N ALA A 49 4.16 -21.98 -0.31
CA ALA A 49 3.52 -23.27 -0.63
C ALA A 49 4.45 -24.26 -1.36
N TYR A 50 5.41 -23.76 -2.14
CA TYR A 50 6.21 -24.59 -3.04
C TYR A 50 7.71 -24.62 -2.74
N LEU A 51 8.21 -23.79 -1.83
CA LEU A 51 9.60 -23.86 -1.41
C LEU A 51 9.84 -25.13 -0.61
N ASP A 52 10.91 -25.83 -0.98
CA ASP A 52 11.43 -26.95 -0.21
C ASP A 52 12.17 -26.35 1.00
N TRP A 53 11.45 -26.27 2.12
CA TRP A 53 11.96 -25.64 3.31
C TRP A 53 13.01 -26.55 3.94
N ASP A 54 14.21 -26.05 4.11
CA ASP A 54 15.18 -26.66 5.02
C ASP A 54 14.67 -26.47 6.48
N THR A 55 13.77 -27.37 6.88
CA THR A 55 13.18 -27.35 8.23
C THR A 55 14.24 -27.50 9.31
N ASP A 56 15.36 -28.17 9.01
CA ASP A 56 16.45 -28.34 9.95
C ASP A 56 17.20 -27.03 10.19
N ALA A 57 17.37 -26.22 9.13
CA ALA A 57 18.00 -24.89 9.23
C ALA A 57 17.10 -23.86 9.89
N LEU A 58 15.77 -23.94 9.71
CA LEU A 58 14.80 -23.01 10.29
C LEU A 58 14.41 -23.38 11.73
N GLY A 59 14.46 -24.66 12.07
CA GLY A 59 14.09 -25.21 13.37
C GLY A 59 12.58 -25.27 13.63
N ASP A 60 12.16 -26.17 14.52
CA ASP A 60 10.74 -26.43 14.83
C ASP A 60 9.99 -25.20 15.35
N GLU A 61 10.65 -24.29 16.04
CA GLU A 61 10.03 -23.08 16.59
C GLU A 61 9.60 -22.08 15.51
N PHE A 62 10.24 -22.11 14.33
CA PHE A 62 9.96 -21.15 13.25
C PHE A 62 8.50 -21.22 12.78
N PHE A 63 7.95 -22.43 12.69
CA PHE A 63 6.59 -22.64 12.17
C PHE A 63 5.50 -22.63 13.24
N LYS A 64 5.86 -22.53 14.54
CA LYS A 64 4.88 -22.47 15.63
C LYS A 64 4.11 -21.16 15.67
N GLU A 65 4.65 -20.08 15.09
CA GLU A 65 4.01 -18.79 15.03
C GLU A 65 3.62 -18.42 13.60
N PRO A 66 2.60 -17.56 13.40
CA PRO A 66 2.23 -17.08 12.08
C PRO A 66 3.40 -16.42 11.34
N VAL A 67 3.44 -16.59 10.03
CA VAL A 67 4.35 -15.89 9.15
C VAL A 67 3.63 -14.67 8.60
N ASN A 68 4.11 -13.47 8.94
CA ASN A 68 3.58 -12.23 8.38
C ASN A 68 4.14 -11.98 7.00
N ILE A 69 3.28 -11.65 6.05
CA ILE A 69 3.65 -11.17 4.72
C ILE A 69 3.45 -9.65 4.72
N GLY A 70 4.55 -8.91 4.68
CA GLY A 70 4.56 -7.45 4.72
C GLY A 70 5.67 -6.88 3.85
N ALA A 71 5.61 -5.57 3.59
CA ALA A 71 6.63 -4.87 2.83
C ALA A 71 7.93 -4.63 3.62
N GLY A 72 7.84 -4.68 4.96
CA GLY A 72 8.94 -4.40 5.87
C GLY A 72 9.25 -2.92 6.07
N PHE A 73 8.49 -2.04 5.42
CA PHE A 73 8.58 -0.59 5.57
C PHE A 73 7.21 0.05 5.38
N ASP A 74 7.03 1.24 5.90
CA ASP A 74 5.78 1.99 5.86
C ASP A 74 5.96 3.37 5.23
N TYR A 75 4.82 3.96 4.86
CA TYR A 75 4.72 5.32 4.35
C TYR A 75 3.72 6.12 5.19
N SER A 76 3.94 7.41 5.32
CA SER A 76 2.92 8.33 5.80
C SER A 76 1.78 8.43 4.78
N ILE A 77 0.58 8.79 5.26
CA ILE A 77 -0.54 9.05 4.35
C ILE A 77 -0.25 10.24 3.44
N ALA A 78 0.60 11.19 3.88
CA ALA A 78 1.04 12.30 3.04
C ALA A 78 1.94 11.82 1.89
N GLU A 79 2.91 10.91 2.14
CA GLU A 79 3.73 10.29 1.10
C GLU A 79 2.88 9.48 0.12
N LEU A 80 1.93 8.70 0.63
CA LEU A 80 0.97 7.97 -0.21
C LEU A 80 0.16 8.91 -1.09
N ALA A 81 -0.41 9.99 -0.51
CA ALA A 81 -1.21 10.95 -1.24
C ALA A 81 -0.41 11.66 -2.35
N GLY A 82 0.83 12.08 -2.04
CA GLY A 82 1.73 12.68 -3.02
C GLY A 82 2.06 11.72 -4.18
N THR A 83 2.33 10.44 -3.88
CA THR A 83 2.57 9.41 -4.90
C THR A 83 1.33 9.19 -5.77
N ILE A 84 0.13 9.10 -5.16
CA ILE A 84 -1.12 8.96 -5.91
C ILE A 84 -1.39 10.19 -6.77
N ALA A 85 -1.18 11.40 -6.26
CA ALA A 85 -1.33 12.64 -7.03
C ALA A 85 -0.44 12.62 -8.28
N SER A 86 0.82 12.21 -8.12
CA SER A 86 1.77 12.07 -9.24
C SER A 86 1.31 11.03 -10.26
N VAL A 87 0.91 9.83 -9.82
CA VAL A 87 0.44 8.73 -10.69
C VAL A 87 -0.82 9.15 -11.45
N VAL A 88 -1.77 9.78 -10.77
CA VAL A 88 -3.01 10.27 -11.38
C VAL A 88 -2.74 11.46 -12.31
N GLY A 89 -1.68 12.22 -12.08
CA GLY A 89 -1.37 13.49 -12.76
C GLY A 89 -2.31 14.61 -12.27
N TYR A 90 -2.51 14.70 -10.95
CA TYR A 90 -3.19 15.82 -10.31
C TYR A 90 -2.17 16.89 -9.94
N GLU A 91 -2.36 18.12 -10.43
CA GLU A 91 -1.43 19.24 -10.28
C GLU A 91 -1.88 20.28 -9.23
N GLY A 92 -3.05 20.09 -8.62
CA GLY A 92 -3.56 21.00 -7.58
C GLY A 92 -2.87 20.80 -6.24
N GLU A 93 -3.14 21.72 -5.32
CA GLU A 93 -2.63 21.66 -3.93
C GLU A 93 -3.35 20.59 -3.10
N ILE A 94 -2.63 19.97 -2.17
CA ILE A 94 -3.18 19.02 -1.20
C ILE A 94 -3.21 19.72 0.16
N ASP A 95 -4.41 19.90 0.71
CA ASP A 95 -4.63 20.43 2.05
C ASP A 95 -5.03 19.31 3.02
N TRP A 96 -4.78 19.54 4.30
CA TRP A 96 -5.10 18.61 5.38
C TRP A 96 -6.08 19.21 6.37
N ASP A 97 -7.23 18.54 6.52
CA ASP A 97 -8.22 18.88 7.57
C ASP A 97 -7.85 18.17 8.88
N THR A 98 -7.07 18.84 9.69
CA THR A 98 -6.61 18.36 11.00
C THR A 98 -7.70 18.39 12.09
N SER A 99 -8.90 18.90 11.81
CA SER A 99 -10.04 18.79 12.71
C SER A 99 -10.57 17.36 12.81
N MET A 100 -10.27 16.53 11.79
CA MET A 100 -10.59 15.11 11.76
C MET A 100 -9.48 14.30 12.45
N PRO A 101 -9.85 13.38 13.35
CA PRO A 101 -8.86 12.65 14.14
C PRO A 101 -8.02 11.72 13.30
N ASP A 102 -6.73 11.67 13.62
CA ASP A 102 -5.84 10.60 13.11
C ASP A 102 -6.18 9.26 13.77
N GLY A 103 -5.96 8.17 13.04
CA GLY A 103 -6.00 6.82 13.60
C GLY A 103 -4.72 6.47 14.37
N SER A 104 -4.44 5.17 14.58
CA SER A 104 -3.17 4.70 15.17
C SER A 104 -1.99 5.29 14.41
N LEU A 105 -0.98 5.78 15.13
CA LEU A 105 0.17 6.47 14.52
C LEU A 105 0.91 5.63 13.49
N GLN A 106 1.10 4.33 13.77
CA GLN A 106 1.80 3.41 12.89
C GLN A 106 1.17 2.02 12.92
N LYS A 107 1.16 1.34 11.76
CA LYS A 107 0.90 -0.09 11.63
C LYS A 107 1.88 -0.66 10.63
N LEU A 108 2.82 -1.46 11.13
CA LEU A 108 3.85 -2.16 10.38
C LEU A 108 3.92 -3.59 10.89
N LEU A 109 3.94 -4.57 10.00
CA LEU A 109 4.12 -5.97 10.34
C LEU A 109 5.61 -6.29 10.49
N ASP A 110 5.92 -7.23 11.38
CA ASP A 110 7.23 -7.85 11.41
C ASP A 110 7.33 -8.92 10.33
N GLY A 111 7.93 -8.57 9.20
CA GLY A 111 8.18 -9.46 8.05
C GLY A 111 9.51 -10.22 8.13
N SER A 112 10.22 -10.19 9.26
CA SER A 112 11.57 -10.75 9.39
C SER A 112 11.64 -12.24 9.05
N LYS A 113 10.57 -13.01 9.30
CA LYS A 113 10.49 -14.43 8.91
C LYS A 113 10.56 -14.59 7.39
N MET A 114 9.76 -13.83 6.62
CA MET A 114 9.78 -13.89 5.15
C MET A 114 11.15 -13.49 4.59
N THR A 115 11.77 -12.46 5.17
CA THR A 115 13.13 -12.04 4.78
C THR A 115 14.18 -13.15 5.04
N LYS A 116 14.10 -13.84 6.18
CA LYS A 116 14.99 -14.98 6.48
C LYS A 116 14.80 -16.14 5.50
N MET A 117 13.58 -16.29 4.99
CA MET A 117 13.24 -17.27 3.96
C MET A 117 13.65 -16.82 2.55
N GLY A 118 14.27 -15.65 2.41
CA GLY A 118 14.77 -15.12 1.13
C GLY A 118 13.71 -14.40 0.30
N TRP A 119 12.49 -14.20 0.82
CA TRP A 119 11.46 -13.46 0.10
C TRP A 119 11.45 -11.99 0.49
N GLN A 120 11.28 -11.14 -0.51
CA GLN A 120 11.06 -9.69 -0.37
C GLN A 120 10.09 -9.21 -1.46
N PRO A 121 9.31 -8.14 -1.21
CA PRO A 121 8.46 -7.57 -2.24
C PRO A 121 9.29 -7.00 -3.38
N HIS A 122 8.77 -7.11 -4.60
CA HIS A 122 9.45 -6.67 -5.83
C HIS A 122 8.85 -5.38 -6.40
N THR A 123 7.61 -5.05 -6.03
CA THR A 123 6.88 -3.93 -6.60
C THR A 123 7.01 -2.70 -5.71
N SER A 124 7.53 -1.60 -6.25
CA SER A 124 7.57 -0.33 -5.54
C SER A 124 6.16 0.23 -5.30
N LEU A 125 5.99 1.12 -4.30
CA LEU A 125 4.71 1.81 -4.07
C LEU A 125 4.22 2.52 -5.32
N ALA A 126 5.09 3.23 -6.03
CA ALA A 126 4.73 3.98 -7.23
C ALA A 126 4.27 3.05 -8.36
N ASP A 127 4.99 1.94 -8.61
CA ASP A 127 4.64 0.98 -9.66
C ASP A 127 3.32 0.26 -9.34
N GLY A 128 3.14 -0.16 -8.08
CA GLY A 128 1.89 -0.79 -7.63
C GLY A 128 0.69 0.15 -7.74
N LEU A 129 0.88 1.44 -7.40
CA LEU A 129 -0.17 2.45 -7.55
C LEU A 129 -0.47 2.76 -9.03
N ALA A 130 0.55 2.81 -9.91
CA ALA A 130 0.35 3.00 -11.34
C ALA A 130 -0.50 1.88 -11.95
N LYS A 131 -0.12 0.61 -11.73
CA LYS A 131 -0.89 -0.56 -12.17
C LYS A 131 -2.33 -0.54 -11.62
N THR A 132 -2.50 -0.17 -10.34
CA THR A 132 -3.81 -0.08 -9.70
C THR A 132 -4.66 1.03 -10.31
N TYR A 133 -4.06 2.17 -10.65
CA TYR A 133 -4.76 3.28 -11.28
C TYR A 133 -5.16 2.98 -12.72
N ASP A 134 -4.31 2.30 -13.49
CA ASP A 134 -4.62 1.85 -14.85
C ASP A 134 -5.85 0.92 -14.82
N TRP A 135 -5.84 -0.08 -13.94
CA TRP A 135 -7.00 -0.96 -13.74
C TRP A 135 -8.26 -0.21 -13.32
N TYR A 136 -8.12 0.80 -12.44
CA TYR A 136 -9.25 1.65 -12.04
C TYR A 136 -9.85 2.40 -13.22
N CYS A 137 -9.02 2.97 -14.10
CA CYS A 137 -9.46 3.69 -15.29
C CYS A 137 -10.17 2.74 -16.29
N GLU A 138 -9.64 1.54 -16.53
CA GLU A 138 -10.26 0.52 -17.40
C GLU A 138 -11.64 0.13 -16.88
N ARG A 139 -11.79 -0.04 -15.56
CA ARG A 139 -13.09 -0.36 -14.93
C ARG A 139 -14.11 0.76 -15.02
N LEU A 140 -13.69 2.01 -15.04
CA LEU A 140 -14.58 3.15 -15.27
C LEU A 140 -15.04 3.22 -16.73
N ALA A 141 -14.16 2.94 -17.69
CA ALA A 141 -14.47 2.96 -19.11
C ALA A 141 -15.41 1.81 -19.55
N SER A 142 -15.52 0.73 -18.74
CA SER A 142 -16.35 -0.45 -19.02
C SER A 142 -17.75 -0.39 -18.39
N LYS A 143 -18.11 0.72 -17.76
CA LYS A 143 -19.44 0.99 -17.20
C LYS A 143 -20.21 1.98 -18.02
#